data_d493178df7c613e3cfc095a8b76c6d76
#
_entry.id   d493178df7c613e3cfc095a8b76c6d76
#
_cell.length_a   1.000
_cell.length_b   1.000
_cell.length_c   1.000
_cell.angle_alpha   90.00
_cell.angle_beta   90.00
_cell.angle_gamma   90.00
#
_symmetry.space_group_name_H-M   'P 1'
#
loop_
_entity.id
_entity.type
_entity.pdbx_description
1 polymer ?
#
loop_
_entity_poly.entity_id
_entity_poly.type
_entity_poly.pdbx_seq_one_letter_code
_entity_poly.pdbx_strand_id
1 'polypeptide(L)'
;ALEVIAAVTTDQKAAMRAFLKQVPVTVKAIDNGFIFDIIVTLQQGSDSAVVRICQYHTNIVLIQRNSEVLLDHTAQETKQLCGDAAPAESGLTDRALLNIADIFAFADTCEINDIRPLLETQIRYNTRISEEGLRGDYGANIGSTMLKFYGEDVRNRAIAKAAAGSDARMSGCELPVVINSGSGNQGITVSV
;
A
#
# COMPACT_ATOMS: atom_id res chain seq x y z
N ALA A 1 -4.15 7.21 3.84
CA ALA A 1 -5.03 6.03 4.04
C ALA A 1 -4.21 4.78 4.39
N LEU A 2 -3.06 4.55 3.75
CA LEU A 2 -2.21 3.37 4.02
C LEU A 2 -1.49 3.42 5.38
N GLU A 3 -1.34 4.59 5.97
CA GLU A 3 -0.75 4.76 7.31
C GLU A 3 -1.60 4.12 8.42
N VAL A 4 -2.89 3.91 8.19
CA VAL A 4 -3.78 3.24 9.16
C VAL A 4 -3.30 1.83 9.47
N ILE A 5 -2.79 1.09 8.47
CA ILE A 5 -2.28 -0.27 8.65
C ILE A 5 -1.05 -0.29 9.57
N ALA A 6 -0.18 0.72 9.47
CA ALA A 6 1.00 0.86 10.33
C ALA A 6 0.65 1.11 11.81
N ALA A 7 -0.52 1.68 12.07
CA ALA A 7 -1.00 2.00 13.42
C ALA A 7 -1.82 0.87 14.08
N VAL A 8 -2.11 -0.22 13.36
CA VAL A 8 -2.90 -1.34 13.90
C VAL A 8 -2.09 -2.10 14.96
N THR A 9 -2.61 -2.10 16.20
CA THR A 9 -1.98 -2.77 17.35
C THR A 9 -2.25 -4.28 17.36
N THR A 10 -1.46 -5.00 18.15
CA THR A 10 -1.66 -6.44 18.37
C THR A 10 -3.05 -6.75 18.94
N ASP A 11 -3.54 -5.91 19.86
CA ASP A 11 -4.87 -6.09 20.48
C ASP A 11 -5.98 -5.86 19.46
N GLN A 12 -5.85 -4.87 18.59
CA GLN A 12 -6.78 -4.64 17.48
C GLN A 12 -6.79 -5.83 16.51
N LYS A 13 -5.64 -6.39 16.16
CA LYS A 13 -5.56 -7.60 15.34
C LYS A 13 -6.26 -8.80 16.01
N ALA A 14 -6.08 -8.98 17.32
CA ALA A 14 -6.77 -10.03 18.07
C ALA A 14 -8.28 -9.81 18.06
N ALA A 15 -8.74 -8.58 18.28
CA ALA A 15 -10.16 -8.21 18.22
C ALA A 15 -10.76 -8.44 16.82
N MET A 16 -10.06 -8.10 15.76
CA MET A 16 -10.49 -8.38 14.38
C MET A 16 -10.62 -9.87 14.11
N ARG A 17 -9.66 -10.68 14.54
CA ARG A 17 -9.72 -12.15 14.41
C ARG A 17 -10.88 -12.76 15.22
N ALA A 18 -11.16 -12.23 16.42
CA ALA A 18 -12.31 -12.65 17.22
C ALA A 18 -13.63 -12.25 16.54
N PHE A 19 -13.73 -11.06 15.98
CA PHE A 19 -14.88 -10.59 15.23
C PHE A 19 -15.18 -11.48 14.02
N LEU A 20 -14.18 -11.85 13.24
CA LEU A 20 -14.32 -12.73 12.06
C LEU A 20 -14.84 -14.14 12.41
N LYS A 21 -14.69 -14.58 13.66
CA LYS A 21 -15.26 -15.87 14.12
C LYS A 21 -16.74 -15.78 14.48
N GLN A 22 -17.24 -14.58 14.74
CA GLN A 22 -18.60 -14.35 15.23
C GLN A 22 -19.52 -13.77 14.14
N VAL A 23 -18.95 -13.05 13.18
CA VAL A 23 -19.69 -12.35 12.13
C VAL A 23 -19.37 -12.99 10.78
N PRO A 24 -20.38 -13.40 10.01
CA PRO A 24 -20.16 -13.93 8.67
C PRO A 24 -19.60 -12.85 7.76
N VAL A 25 -18.46 -13.12 7.12
CA VAL A 25 -17.82 -12.24 6.14
C VAL A 25 -17.84 -12.94 4.80
N THR A 26 -18.32 -12.25 3.77
CA THR A 26 -18.33 -12.74 2.39
C THR A 26 -17.49 -11.82 1.53
N VAL A 27 -16.53 -12.37 0.81
CA VAL A 27 -15.73 -11.65 -0.20
C VAL A 27 -16.09 -12.17 -1.57
N LYS A 28 -16.42 -11.28 -2.50
CA LYS A 28 -16.79 -11.61 -3.89
C LYS A 28 -15.98 -10.75 -4.85
N ALA A 29 -15.50 -11.35 -5.92
CA ALA A 29 -14.94 -10.59 -7.03
C ALA A 29 -16.07 -9.85 -7.76
N ILE A 30 -15.76 -8.62 -8.22
CA ILE A 30 -16.66 -7.79 -9.01
C ILE A 30 -16.00 -7.61 -10.39
N ASP A 31 -16.74 -7.93 -11.45
CA ASP A 31 -16.33 -7.66 -12.82
C ASP A 31 -17.21 -6.53 -13.37
N ASN A 32 -16.72 -5.30 -13.30
CA ASN A 32 -17.44 -4.10 -13.70
C ASN A 32 -16.59 -3.13 -14.54
N GLY A 33 -15.45 -3.60 -15.04
CA GLY A 33 -14.56 -2.83 -15.90
C GLY A 33 -13.61 -1.86 -15.18
N PHE A 34 -13.75 -1.68 -13.87
CA PHE A 34 -12.79 -0.88 -13.09
C PHE A 34 -11.54 -1.70 -12.74
N ILE A 35 -10.37 -1.09 -12.86
CA ILE A 35 -9.09 -1.72 -12.46
C ILE A 35 -9.02 -1.88 -10.93
N PHE A 36 -9.57 -0.90 -10.21
CA PHE A 36 -9.61 -0.87 -8.75
C PHE A 36 -11.00 -0.43 -8.29
N ASP A 37 -11.71 -1.33 -7.60
CA ASP A 37 -13.03 -1.07 -7.04
C ASP A 37 -13.23 -1.91 -5.77
N ILE A 38 -13.48 -1.27 -4.65
CA ILE A 38 -13.73 -1.91 -3.36
C ILE A 38 -15.05 -1.41 -2.81
N ILE A 39 -15.99 -2.32 -2.63
CA ILE A 39 -17.28 -2.04 -1.99
C ILE A 39 -17.31 -2.80 -0.65
N VAL A 40 -17.45 -2.06 0.43
CA VAL A 40 -17.63 -2.63 1.76
C VAL A 40 -19.06 -2.38 2.23
N THR A 41 -19.76 -3.45 2.55
CA THR A 41 -21.11 -3.39 3.11
C THR A 41 -21.09 -3.99 4.52
N LEU A 42 -21.61 -3.24 5.49
CA LEU A 42 -21.85 -3.71 6.84
C LEU A 42 -23.36 -3.78 7.10
N GLN A 43 -23.79 -4.81 7.81
CA GLN A 43 -25.19 -4.95 8.20
C GLN A 43 -25.30 -5.40 9.65
N GLN A 44 -26.17 -4.75 10.42
CA GLN A 44 -26.49 -5.12 11.79
C GLN A 44 -27.99 -4.98 12.01
N GLY A 45 -28.72 -6.11 12.12
CA GLY A 45 -30.17 -6.09 12.18
C GLY A 45 -30.80 -5.44 10.95
N SER A 46 -31.54 -4.36 11.13
CA SER A 46 -32.14 -3.56 10.07
C SER A 46 -31.22 -2.45 9.53
N ASP A 47 -30.10 -2.18 10.22
CA ASP A 47 -29.17 -1.12 9.83
C ASP A 47 -28.12 -1.61 8.85
N SER A 48 -27.79 -0.77 7.88
CA SER A 48 -26.76 -1.04 6.89
C SER A 48 -25.89 0.19 6.61
N ALA A 49 -24.65 -0.05 6.26
CA ALA A 49 -23.74 0.98 5.78
C ALA A 49 -22.96 0.46 4.58
N VAL A 50 -22.81 1.30 3.56
CA VAL A 50 -22.03 0.99 2.36
C VAL A 50 -21.02 2.09 2.12
N VAL A 51 -19.77 1.69 1.85
CA VAL A 51 -18.72 2.58 1.36
C VAL A 51 -18.09 1.97 0.13
N ARG A 52 -17.92 2.76 -0.93
CA ARG A 52 -17.25 2.35 -2.15
C ARG A 52 -16.05 3.27 -2.42
N ILE A 53 -14.92 2.67 -2.70
CA ILE A 53 -13.68 3.32 -3.13
C ILE A 53 -13.39 2.84 -4.53
N CYS A 54 -13.13 3.76 -5.47
CA CYS A 54 -12.95 3.43 -6.88
C CYS A 54 -11.76 4.18 -7.48
N GLN A 55 -11.04 3.55 -8.43
CA GLN A 55 -9.88 4.07 -9.16
C GLN A 55 -8.64 4.33 -8.30
N TYR A 56 -8.77 5.02 -7.16
CA TYR A 56 -7.66 5.39 -6.27
C TYR A 56 -8.00 5.02 -4.83
N HIS A 57 -7.00 4.68 -4.02
CA HIS A 57 -7.16 4.27 -2.62
C HIS A 57 -7.84 5.31 -1.71
N THR A 58 -7.81 6.58 -2.10
CA THR A 58 -8.41 7.68 -1.35
C THR A 58 -9.70 8.21 -1.96
N ASN A 59 -10.09 7.68 -3.12
CA ASN A 59 -11.27 8.15 -3.86
C ASN A 59 -12.53 7.43 -3.39
N ILE A 60 -13.17 7.95 -2.36
CA ILE A 60 -14.46 7.47 -1.87
C ILE A 60 -15.55 8.03 -2.78
N VAL A 61 -16.25 7.16 -3.50
CA VAL A 61 -17.27 7.54 -4.48
C VAL A 61 -18.70 7.31 -4.02
N LEU A 62 -18.89 6.50 -2.97
CA LEU A 62 -20.21 6.27 -2.38
C LEU A 62 -20.08 6.12 -0.87
N ILE A 63 -20.95 6.81 -0.15
CA ILE A 63 -21.23 6.58 1.28
C ILE A 63 -22.75 6.54 1.43
N GLN A 64 -23.25 5.43 1.97
CA GLN A 64 -24.68 5.24 2.21
C GLN A 64 -24.89 4.65 3.61
N ARG A 65 -25.95 5.12 4.28
CA ARG A 65 -26.42 4.56 5.54
C ARG A 65 -27.91 4.25 5.41
N ASN A 66 -28.28 3.00 5.56
CA ASN A 66 -29.65 2.52 5.29
C ASN A 66 -30.10 2.93 3.87
N SER A 67 -31.20 3.65 3.76
CA SER A 67 -31.71 4.21 2.51
C SER A 67 -31.20 5.62 2.20
N GLU A 68 -30.43 6.23 3.09
CA GLU A 68 -29.91 7.59 2.92
C GLU A 68 -28.54 7.55 2.23
N VAL A 69 -28.42 8.24 1.10
CA VAL A 69 -27.17 8.44 0.39
C VAL A 69 -26.52 9.72 0.87
N LEU A 70 -25.36 9.59 1.53
CA LEU A 70 -24.59 10.70 2.10
C LEU A 70 -23.60 11.29 1.09
N LEU A 71 -23.08 10.45 0.20
CA LEU A 71 -22.16 10.84 -0.87
C LEU A 71 -22.40 9.93 -2.08
N ASP A 72 -22.53 10.49 -3.28
CA ASP A 72 -22.59 9.75 -4.53
C ASP A 72 -21.87 10.48 -5.66
N HIS A 73 -20.70 9.98 -6.03
CA HIS A 73 -19.90 10.39 -7.19
C HIS A 73 -19.79 9.28 -8.23
N THR A 74 -20.56 8.20 -8.12
CA THR A 74 -20.46 7.01 -8.98
C THR A 74 -20.71 7.32 -10.46
N ALA A 75 -21.58 8.28 -10.78
CA ALA A 75 -21.85 8.69 -12.16
C ALA A 75 -20.66 9.38 -12.84
N GLN A 76 -19.80 10.03 -12.08
CA GLN A 76 -18.58 10.68 -12.61
C GLN A 76 -17.54 9.65 -13.01
N GLU A 77 -17.35 8.63 -12.17
CA GLU A 77 -16.40 7.54 -12.41
C GLU A 77 -16.82 6.68 -13.63
N THR A 78 -18.09 6.42 -13.79
CA THR A 78 -18.61 5.66 -14.93
C THR A 78 -18.37 6.38 -16.27
N LYS A 79 -18.40 7.72 -16.28
CA LYS A 79 -18.10 8.51 -17.49
C LYS A 79 -16.62 8.44 -17.88
N GLN A 80 -15.71 8.27 -16.92
CA GLN A 80 -14.28 8.11 -17.19
C GLN A 80 -13.94 6.75 -17.81
N LEU A 81 -14.71 5.70 -17.53
CA LEU A 81 -14.55 4.39 -18.19
C LEU A 81 -14.90 4.40 -19.68
N CYS A 82 -15.82 5.27 -20.10
CA CYS A 82 -16.29 5.34 -21.47
C CYS A 82 -15.50 6.29 -22.38
N GLY A 83 -14.49 6.97 -21.85
CA GLY A 83 -13.65 7.89 -22.60
C GLY A 83 -12.21 7.37 -22.70
N ASP A 84 -11.62 7.48 -23.90
CA ASP A 84 -10.19 7.21 -24.15
C ASP A 84 -9.21 8.16 -23.39
N ALA A 85 -9.70 8.96 -22.49
CA ALA A 85 -8.90 9.83 -21.65
C ALA A 85 -8.32 9.00 -20.49
N ALA A 86 -6.99 8.99 -20.41
CA ALA A 86 -6.30 8.58 -19.18
C ALA A 86 -6.99 9.26 -17.97
N PRO A 87 -7.20 8.54 -16.84
CA PRO A 87 -7.88 9.10 -15.69
C PRO A 87 -7.26 10.45 -15.37
N ALA A 88 -8.08 11.50 -15.35
CA ALA A 88 -7.64 12.81 -14.91
C ALA A 88 -7.18 12.62 -13.47
N GLU A 89 -5.88 12.54 -13.28
CA GLU A 89 -5.29 12.54 -11.95
C GLU A 89 -5.85 13.77 -11.24
N SER A 90 -6.44 13.54 -10.07
CA SER A 90 -6.94 14.60 -9.22
C SER A 90 -6.00 15.78 -9.31
N GLY A 91 -6.46 16.98 -9.63
CA GLY A 91 -5.71 18.18 -10.04
C GLY A 91 -4.59 18.70 -9.12
N LEU A 92 -3.94 17.80 -8.41
CA LEU A 92 -2.85 18.04 -7.47
C LEU A 92 -1.48 17.73 -8.07
N THR A 93 -1.38 16.95 -9.17
CA THR A 93 -0.08 16.55 -9.72
C THR A 93 -0.16 16.42 -11.23
N ASP A 94 0.53 17.30 -11.95
CA ASP A 94 0.72 17.17 -13.38
C ASP A 94 2.01 16.38 -13.66
N ARG A 95 1.86 15.10 -13.98
CA ARG A 95 3.01 14.23 -14.29
C ARG A 95 3.67 14.52 -15.62
N ALA A 96 3.00 15.26 -16.52
CA ALA A 96 3.59 15.67 -17.77
C ALA A 96 4.73 16.67 -17.59
N LEU A 97 4.79 17.33 -16.44
CA LEU A 97 5.90 18.23 -16.07
C LEU A 97 7.17 17.49 -15.65
N LEU A 98 7.06 16.19 -15.30
CA LEU A 98 8.23 15.43 -14.85
C LEU A 98 9.18 15.13 -16.00
N ASN A 99 10.44 15.55 -15.83
CA ASN A 99 11.55 15.17 -16.68
C ASN A 99 12.80 14.88 -15.84
N ILE A 100 13.73 14.14 -16.41
CA ILE A 100 14.92 13.67 -15.67
C ILE A 100 15.79 14.84 -15.20
N ALA A 101 15.92 15.91 -16.00
CA ALA A 101 16.76 17.05 -15.65
C ALA A 101 16.23 17.78 -14.41
N ASP A 102 14.93 18.01 -14.34
CA ASP A 102 14.30 18.67 -13.18
C ASP A 102 14.30 17.79 -11.94
N ILE A 103 14.16 16.46 -12.10
CA ILE A 103 14.28 15.51 -10.98
C ILE A 103 15.69 15.56 -10.39
N PHE A 104 16.74 15.60 -11.23
CA PHE A 104 18.13 15.77 -10.77
C PHE A 104 18.34 17.11 -10.10
N ALA A 105 17.88 18.20 -10.73
CA ALA A 105 17.99 19.54 -10.13
C ALA A 105 17.29 19.62 -8.77
N PHE A 106 16.12 19.04 -8.64
CA PHE A 106 15.42 18.94 -7.36
C PHE A 106 16.24 18.15 -6.33
N ALA A 107 16.79 17.00 -6.69
CA ALA A 107 17.60 16.19 -5.79
C ALA A 107 18.86 16.92 -5.27
N ASP A 108 19.48 17.75 -6.14
CA ASP A 108 20.68 18.52 -5.77
C ASP A 108 20.37 19.77 -4.95
N THR A 109 19.17 20.35 -5.08
CA THR A 109 18.84 21.66 -4.49
C THR A 109 17.80 21.61 -3.40
N CYS A 110 17.11 20.47 -3.20
CA CYS A 110 16.06 20.36 -2.17
C CYS A 110 16.66 20.47 -0.77
N GLU A 111 15.95 21.18 0.09
CA GLU A 111 16.29 21.24 1.51
C GLU A 111 16.00 19.89 2.18
N ILE A 112 17.04 19.27 2.75
CA ILE A 112 16.91 17.93 3.38
C ILE A 112 15.80 17.90 4.43
N ASN A 113 15.58 19.00 5.16
CA ASN A 113 14.54 19.06 6.19
C ASN A 113 13.12 18.92 5.64
N ASP A 114 12.89 19.30 4.39
CA ASP A 114 11.56 19.19 3.75
C ASP A 114 11.22 17.72 3.41
N ILE A 115 12.23 16.92 3.07
CA ILE A 115 12.06 15.52 2.66
C ILE A 115 12.39 14.53 3.78
N ARG A 116 13.12 14.95 4.82
CA ARG A 116 13.61 14.08 5.93
C ARG A 116 12.50 13.23 6.56
N PRO A 117 11.34 13.76 6.96
CA PRO A 117 10.31 12.96 7.63
C PRO A 117 9.79 11.82 6.73
N LEU A 118 9.69 12.08 5.42
CA LEU A 118 9.27 11.09 4.44
C LEU A 118 10.31 9.99 4.30
N LEU A 119 11.58 10.36 4.09
CA LEU A 119 12.68 9.40 3.91
C LEU A 119 12.94 8.58 5.18
N GLU A 120 12.92 9.19 6.36
CA GLU A 120 13.07 8.46 7.63
C GLU A 120 11.95 7.45 7.85
N THR A 121 10.72 7.80 7.49
CA THR A 121 9.58 6.87 7.56
C THR A 121 9.75 5.71 6.58
N GLN A 122 10.16 5.99 5.35
CA GLN A 122 10.43 4.98 4.33
C GLN A 122 11.56 4.03 4.78
N ILE A 123 12.70 4.55 5.20
CA ILE A 123 13.84 3.76 5.66
C ILE A 123 13.43 2.89 6.86
N ARG A 124 12.78 3.48 7.85
CA ARG A 124 12.37 2.77 9.08
C ARG A 124 11.44 1.59 8.78
N TYR A 125 10.41 1.79 7.97
CA TYR A 125 9.44 0.73 7.69
C TYR A 125 10.03 -0.35 6.80
N ASN A 126 10.75 0.03 5.75
CA ASN A 126 11.32 -0.91 4.81
C ASN A 126 12.49 -1.71 5.43
N THR A 127 13.30 -1.09 6.28
CA THR A 127 14.33 -1.80 7.05
C THR A 127 13.70 -2.82 8.01
N ARG A 128 12.61 -2.44 8.69
CA ARG A 128 11.95 -3.34 9.63
C ARG A 128 11.43 -4.62 8.98
N ILE A 129 10.80 -4.51 7.81
CA ILE A 129 10.32 -5.72 7.10
C ILE A 129 11.48 -6.54 6.55
N SER A 130 12.58 -5.92 6.13
CA SER A 130 13.78 -6.62 5.70
C SER A 130 14.43 -7.40 6.83
N GLU A 131 14.52 -6.84 8.01
CA GLU A 131 15.03 -7.51 9.21
C GLU A 131 14.12 -8.65 9.66
N GLU A 132 12.81 -8.48 9.54
CA GLU A 132 11.85 -9.56 9.79
C GLU A 132 12.01 -10.69 8.78
N GLY A 133 12.19 -10.37 7.51
CA GLY A 133 12.44 -11.35 6.45
C GLY A 133 13.73 -12.15 6.65
N LEU A 134 14.77 -11.55 7.22
CA LEU A 134 16.01 -12.27 7.56
C LEU A 134 15.84 -13.22 8.75
N ARG A 135 14.93 -12.91 9.70
CA ARG A 135 14.71 -13.71 10.91
C ARG A 135 13.66 -14.79 10.74
N GLY A 136 12.63 -14.48 9.96
CA GLY A 136 11.48 -15.34 9.76
C GLY A 136 11.67 -16.38 8.65
N ASP A 137 10.64 -17.18 8.45
CA ASP A 137 10.55 -18.15 7.36
C ASP A 137 9.57 -17.62 6.31
N TYR A 138 10.11 -16.92 5.30
CA TYR A 138 9.34 -16.26 4.27
C TYR A 138 9.83 -16.61 2.88
N GLY A 139 8.90 -16.98 2.01
CA GLY A 139 9.19 -17.26 0.61
C GLY A 139 10.27 -18.33 0.44
N ALA A 140 11.30 -18.02 -0.33
CA ALA A 140 12.43 -18.92 -0.57
C ALA A 140 13.62 -18.67 0.37
N ASN A 141 13.48 -17.78 1.36
CA ASN A 141 14.56 -17.43 2.30
C ASN A 141 15.86 -17.00 1.59
N ILE A 142 15.73 -16.27 0.48
CA ILE A 142 16.86 -15.90 -0.37
C ILE A 142 17.88 -15.08 0.40
N GLY A 143 17.43 -14.09 1.19
CA GLY A 143 18.32 -13.21 1.94
C GLY A 143 19.19 -13.97 2.95
N SER A 144 18.59 -14.78 3.81
CA SER A 144 19.30 -15.57 4.83
C SER A 144 20.21 -16.63 4.18
N THR A 145 19.76 -17.24 3.10
CA THR A 145 20.57 -18.19 2.30
C THR A 145 21.79 -17.51 1.70
N MET A 146 21.63 -16.32 1.13
CA MET A 146 22.75 -15.55 0.59
C MET A 146 23.83 -15.27 1.65
N LEU A 147 23.43 -14.74 2.81
CA LEU A 147 24.39 -14.46 3.89
C LEU A 147 25.13 -15.71 4.35
N LYS A 148 24.44 -16.83 4.44
CA LYS A 148 25.03 -18.10 4.83
C LYS A 148 26.11 -18.61 3.85
N PHE A 149 25.90 -18.44 2.54
CA PHE A 149 26.81 -19.01 1.52
C PHE A 149 27.86 -18.03 1.03
N TYR A 150 27.56 -16.73 0.99
CA TYR A 150 28.45 -15.71 0.42
C TYR A 150 29.07 -14.76 1.45
N GLY A 151 28.68 -14.88 2.73
CA GLY A 151 29.18 -14.05 3.81
C GLY A 151 28.49 -12.70 3.95
N GLU A 152 28.93 -11.91 4.94
CA GLU A 152 28.23 -10.70 5.42
C GLU A 152 28.96 -9.41 5.02
N ASP A 153 29.63 -9.35 3.89
CA ASP A 153 30.15 -8.08 3.40
C ASP A 153 29.01 -7.09 3.06
N VAL A 154 29.35 -5.82 2.86
CA VAL A 154 28.35 -4.74 2.67
C VAL A 154 27.43 -5.03 1.48
N ARG A 155 27.99 -5.55 0.37
CA ARG A 155 27.24 -5.86 -0.83
C ARG A 155 26.26 -7.00 -0.59
N ASN A 156 26.72 -8.08 0.02
CA ASN A 156 25.90 -9.25 0.31
C ASN A 156 24.78 -8.90 1.31
N ARG A 157 25.07 -8.08 2.32
CA ARG A 157 24.06 -7.59 3.26
C ARG A 157 22.99 -6.75 2.58
N ALA A 158 23.37 -5.83 1.69
CA ALA A 158 22.40 -5.02 0.95
C ALA A 158 21.47 -5.88 0.10
N ILE A 159 22.02 -6.81 -0.68
CA ILE A 159 21.25 -7.75 -1.50
C ILE A 159 20.35 -8.62 -0.63
N ALA A 160 20.90 -9.18 0.46
CA ALA A 160 20.17 -10.06 1.36
C ALA A 160 19.00 -9.35 2.05
N LYS A 161 19.18 -8.11 2.51
CA LYS A 161 18.11 -7.30 3.10
C LYS A 161 17.00 -7.00 2.09
N ALA A 162 17.36 -6.59 0.88
CA ALA A 162 16.38 -6.33 -0.18
C ALA A 162 15.57 -7.58 -0.54
N ALA A 163 16.25 -8.72 -0.72
CA ALA A 163 15.61 -10.00 -1.01
C ALA A 163 14.70 -10.49 0.13
N ALA A 164 15.19 -10.45 1.37
CA ALA A 164 14.44 -10.89 2.53
C ALA A 164 13.18 -10.02 2.78
N GLY A 165 13.29 -8.70 2.61
CA GLY A 165 12.14 -7.82 2.71
C GLY A 165 11.09 -8.10 1.63
N SER A 166 11.52 -8.40 0.41
CA SER A 166 10.63 -8.82 -0.67
C SER A 166 9.97 -10.17 -0.39
N ASP A 167 10.73 -11.16 0.09
CA ASP A 167 10.19 -12.47 0.49
C ASP A 167 9.13 -12.31 1.59
N ALA A 168 9.41 -11.54 2.64
CA ALA A 168 8.47 -11.29 3.72
C ALA A 168 7.19 -10.60 3.22
N ARG A 169 7.33 -9.53 2.42
CA ARG A 169 6.20 -8.81 1.85
C ARG A 169 5.32 -9.69 0.99
N MET A 170 5.91 -10.44 0.06
CA MET A 170 5.18 -11.29 -0.88
C MET A 170 4.55 -12.52 -0.21
N SER A 171 5.05 -12.92 0.94
CA SER A 171 4.48 -14.00 1.77
C SER A 171 3.44 -13.53 2.77
N GLY A 172 3.04 -12.25 2.73
CA GLY A 172 1.95 -11.72 3.55
C GLY A 172 2.37 -11.28 4.96
N CYS A 173 3.64 -10.93 5.16
CA CYS A 173 4.08 -10.28 6.41
C CYS A 173 3.26 -9.00 6.65
N GLU A 174 2.69 -8.87 7.85
CA GLU A 174 1.76 -7.78 8.19
C GLU A 174 2.46 -6.44 8.52
N LEU A 175 3.77 -6.33 8.27
CA LEU A 175 4.51 -5.08 8.47
C LEU A 175 4.28 -4.11 7.29
N PRO A 176 4.16 -2.80 7.59
CA PRO A 176 3.97 -1.79 6.56
C PRO A 176 5.22 -1.62 5.68
N VAL A 177 4.99 -1.29 4.42
CA VAL A 177 6.03 -0.98 3.42
C VAL A 177 5.71 0.35 2.77
N VAL A 178 6.71 1.21 2.64
CA VAL A 178 6.62 2.43 1.83
C VAL A 178 7.08 2.12 0.42
N ILE A 179 6.22 2.37 -0.54
CA ILE A 179 6.47 2.13 -1.96
C ILE A 179 7.39 3.20 -2.57
N ASN A 180 8.11 2.84 -3.62
CA ASN A 180 8.79 3.77 -4.50
C ASN A 180 8.37 3.47 -5.95
N SER A 181 8.05 4.51 -6.72
CA SER A 181 7.58 4.37 -8.11
C SER A 181 6.44 3.33 -8.28
N GLY A 182 5.50 3.27 -7.34
CA GLY A 182 4.37 2.34 -7.37
C GLY A 182 4.70 0.90 -6.95
N SER A 183 5.94 0.59 -6.59
CA SER A 183 6.38 -0.77 -6.20
C SER A 183 6.91 -0.81 -4.77
N GLY A 184 6.37 -1.73 -3.94
CA GLY A 184 6.85 -1.97 -2.59
C GLY A 184 8.24 -2.61 -2.56
N ASN A 185 8.52 -3.55 -3.45
CA ASN A 185 9.84 -4.19 -3.54
C ASN A 185 10.91 -3.17 -3.96
N GLN A 186 10.57 -2.24 -4.85
CA GLN A 186 11.45 -1.12 -5.20
C GLN A 186 11.70 -0.21 -3.99
N GLY A 187 10.64 0.13 -3.23
CA GLY A 187 10.76 0.90 -2.00
C GLY A 187 11.68 0.23 -0.98
N ILE A 188 11.56 -1.09 -0.79
CA ILE A 188 12.47 -1.87 0.08
C ILE A 188 13.91 -1.76 -0.43
N THR A 189 14.14 -2.03 -1.71
CA THR A 189 15.49 -2.08 -2.30
C THR A 189 16.24 -0.76 -2.16
N VAL A 190 15.57 0.38 -2.35
CA VAL A 190 16.22 1.71 -2.23
C VAL A 190 16.41 2.19 -0.79
N SER A 191 15.84 1.48 0.19
CA SER A 191 15.86 1.89 1.61
C SER A 191 16.86 1.13 2.47
N VAL A 192 17.37 -0.01 2.00
CA VAL A 192 18.18 -0.95 2.81
C VAL A 192 19.60 -1.14 2.32
#